data_57c3aee6200b09e4fb0b8192ade1385a
#
_entry.id   57c3aee6200b09e4fb0b8192ade1385a
#
_cell.length_a   1.000
_cell.length_b   1.000
_cell.length_c   1.000
_cell.angle_alpha   90.00
_cell.angle_beta   90.00
_cell.angle_gamma   90.00
#
_symmetry.space_group_name_H-M   'P 1'
#
loop_
_entity.id
_entity.type
_entity.pdbx_description
1 polymer ?
#
loop_
_entity_poly.entity_id
_entity_poly.type
_entity_poly.pdbx_seq_one_letter_code
_entity_poly.pdbx_strand_id
1 'polypeptide(L)'
;MTILKGKKILIVGVANKNSIAAGIAESMNDFGAEIALSYQSEKLKSRVEALAENWNCSLLTECDVSDDSAINETFKNLKDKWGHLDGVVHAVGFAPGNELDGNFVDASTREGFAIAHDISVFSFIALAKASRELMTDRS
;
A
#
# COMPACT_ATOMS: atom_id res chain seq x y z
N MET A 1 7.21 -18.26 14.42
CA MET A 1 5.75 -18.24 14.73
C MET A 1 4.97 -18.10 13.43
N THR A 2 3.90 -18.83 13.25
CA THR A 2 3.20 -18.91 11.93
C THR A 2 1.71 -18.56 12.04
N ILE A 3 1.40 -17.52 12.85
CA ILE A 3 0.00 -17.11 13.09
C ILE A 3 -0.68 -16.58 11.82
N LEU A 4 0.09 -16.13 10.83
CA LEU A 4 -0.41 -15.65 9.54
C LEU A 4 -0.22 -16.66 8.41
N LYS A 5 0.12 -17.91 8.72
CA LYS A 5 0.31 -18.94 7.69
C LYS A 5 -0.94 -19.10 6.84
N GLY A 6 -0.76 -18.97 5.53
CA GLY A 6 -1.85 -19.05 4.54
C GLY A 6 -2.69 -17.77 4.40
N LYS A 7 -2.36 -16.72 5.15
CA LYS A 7 -2.99 -15.40 4.99
C LYS A 7 -2.37 -14.65 3.83
N LYS A 8 -3.21 -13.98 3.04
CA LYS A 8 -2.85 -13.20 1.85
C LYS A 8 -3.07 -11.73 2.13
N ILE A 9 -2.00 -10.97 2.18
CA ILE A 9 -2.01 -9.58 2.63
C ILE A 9 -1.43 -8.67 1.53
N LEU A 10 -2.21 -7.68 1.12
CA LEU A 10 -1.71 -6.57 0.30
C LEU A 10 -1.12 -5.49 1.20
N ILE A 11 0.10 -5.06 0.90
CA ILE A 11 0.77 -3.97 1.61
C ILE A 11 1.02 -2.82 0.64
N VAL A 12 0.40 -1.68 0.92
CA VAL A 12 0.45 -0.46 0.10
C VAL A 12 1.31 0.58 0.81
N GLY A 13 2.27 1.15 0.07
CA GLY A 13 3.12 2.22 0.58
C GLY A 13 4.59 1.88 0.77
N VAL A 14 5.06 0.76 0.23
CA VAL A 14 6.49 0.44 0.23
C VAL A 14 7.22 1.34 -0.76
N ALA A 15 8.21 2.09 -0.28
CA ALA A 15 9.05 2.95 -1.11
C ALA A 15 10.54 2.58 -1.01
N ASN A 16 10.98 2.19 0.16
CA ASN A 16 12.36 1.79 0.48
C ASN A 16 12.38 0.99 1.79
N LYS A 17 13.57 0.51 2.18
CA LYS A 17 13.77 -0.27 3.41
C LYS A 17 13.39 0.45 4.72
N ASN A 18 13.29 1.77 4.70
CA ASN A 18 12.94 2.58 5.87
C ASN A 18 11.44 2.92 5.92
N SER A 19 10.65 2.51 4.92
CA SER A 19 9.20 2.72 4.95
C SER A 19 8.57 1.93 6.11
N ILE A 20 7.56 2.49 6.74
CA ILE A 20 6.72 1.77 7.72
C ILE A 20 6.15 0.49 7.08
N ALA A 21 5.70 0.58 5.82
CA ALA A 21 5.21 -0.56 5.06
C ALA A 21 6.25 -1.68 4.91
N ALA A 22 7.54 -1.36 4.75
CA ALA A 22 8.60 -2.36 4.67
C ALA A 22 8.76 -3.13 5.99
N GLY A 23 8.75 -2.44 7.13
CA GLY A 23 8.80 -3.08 8.45
C GLY A 23 7.57 -3.96 8.73
N ILE A 24 6.41 -3.53 8.26
CA ILE A 24 5.18 -4.34 8.35
C ILE A 24 5.28 -5.58 7.46
N ALA A 25 5.78 -5.43 6.22
CA ALA A 25 5.96 -6.55 5.29
C ALA A 25 6.91 -7.61 5.86
N GLU A 26 8.05 -7.19 6.40
CA GLU A 26 9.02 -8.06 7.07
C GLU A 26 8.37 -8.82 8.22
N SER A 27 7.68 -8.12 9.12
CA SER A 27 7.00 -8.73 10.25
C SER A 27 5.93 -9.73 9.82
N MET A 28 5.09 -9.39 8.85
CA MET A 28 4.05 -10.29 8.36
C MET A 28 4.64 -11.53 7.66
N ASN A 29 5.72 -11.35 6.89
CA ASN A 29 6.46 -12.46 6.31
C ASN A 29 7.00 -13.41 7.39
N ASP A 30 7.60 -12.89 8.46
CA ASP A 30 8.14 -13.68 9.58
C ASP A 30 7.04 -14.47 10.30
N PHE A 31 5.82 -13.95 10.33
CA PHE A 31 4.65 -14.65 10.85
C PHE A 31 3.98 -15.59 9.84
N GLY A 32 4.53 -15.72 8.64
CA GLY A 32 4.14 -16.72 7.66
C GLY A 32 3.09 -16.29 6.64
N ALA A 33 2.82 -14.99 6.51
CA ALA A 33 1.93 -14.48 5.48
C ALA A 33 2.53 -14.61 4.08
N GLU A 34 1.67 -14.79 3.10
CA GLU A 34 1.96 -14.52 1.70
C GLU A 34 1.58 -13.07 1.41
N ILE A 35 2.51 -12.29 0.87
CA ILE A 35 2.32 -10.86 0.69
C ILE A 35 2.30 -10.45 -0.78
N ALA A 36 1.53 -9.42 -1.08
CA ALA A 36 1.62 -8.63 -2.29
C ALA A 36 2.05 -7.21 -1.91
N LEU A 37 2.89 -6.61 -2.72
CA LEU A 37 3.36 -5.25 -2.52
C LEU A 37 2.90 -4.35 -3.65
N SER A 38 2.56 -3.11 -3.33
CA SER A 38 2.40 -2.08 -4.33
C SER A 38 3.46 -0.99 -4.18
N TYR A 39 3.88 -0.44 -5.30
CA TYR A 39 4.75 0.73 -5.40
C TYR A 39 4.06 1.82 -6.21
N GLN A 40 4.34 3.09 -5.90
CA GLN A 40 3.62 4.21 -6.48
C GLN A 40 3.89 4.41 -7.96
N SER A 41 5.14 4.22 -8.40
CA SER A 41 5.56 4.52 -9.78
C SER A 41 6.76 3.69 -10.18
N GLU A 42 7.01 3.57 -11.47
CA GLU A 42 8.14 2.86 -12.06
C GLU A 42 9.50 3.26 -11.45
N LYS A 43 9.64 4.50 -10.98
CA LYS A 43 10.86 4.98 -10.30
C LYS A 43 11.18 4.21 -9.03
N LEU A 44 10.18 3.67 -8.36
CA LEU A 44 10.35 2.91 -7.12
C LEU A 44 10.47 1.41 -7.35
N LYS A 45 10.12 0.92 -8.52
CA LYS A 45 10.01 -0.50 -8.85
C LYS A 45 11.25 -1.30 -8.45
N SER A 46 12.42 -0.92 -8.93
CA SER A 46 13.65 -1.68 -8.68
C SER A 46 14.00 -1.79 -7.19
N ARG A 47 13.70 -0.76 -6.40
CA ARG A 47 13.92 -0.78 -4.95
C ARG A 47 12.97 -1.72 -4.23
N VAL A 48 11.72 -1.72 -4.68
CA VAL A 48 10.69 -2.56 -4.06
C VAL A 48 10.85 -4.02 -4.50
N GLU A 49 11.26 -4.27 -5.75
CA GLU A 49 11.64 -5.61 -6.22
C GLU A 49 12.76 -6.21 -5.38
N ALA A 50 13.82 -5.45 -5.13
CA ALA A 50 14.94 -5.90 -4.30
C ALA A 50 14.53 -6.24 -2.86
N LEU A 51 13.56 -5.53 -2.30
CA LEU A 51 12.99 -5.85 -0.99
C LEU A 51 12.10 -7.10 -1.05
N ALA A 52 11.28 -7.20 -2.09
CA ALA A 52 10.36 -8.33 -2.29
C ALA A 52 11.08 -9.69 -2.39
N GLU A 53 12.32 -9.70 -2.91
CA GLU A 53 13.14 -10.92 -2.97
C GLU A 53 13.44 -11.55 -1.60
N ASN A 54 13.39 -10.75 -0.53
CA ASN A 54 13.64 -11.23 0.83
C ASN A 54 12.38 -11.79 1.51
N TRP A 55 11.22 -11.64 0.91
CA TRP A 55 9.94 -12.00 1.50
C TRP A 55 9.16 -12.97 0.61
N ASN A 56 8.18 -13.65 1.19
CA ASN A 56 7.23 -14.49 0.45
C ASN A 56 6.25 -13.59 -0.31
N CYS A 57 6.75 -12.89 -1.32
CA CYS A 57 6.01 -11.93 -2.14
C CYS A 57 5.57 -12.57 -3.45
N SER A 58 4.26 -12.73 -3.60
CA SER A 58 3.66 -13.39 -4.77
C SER A 58 3.30 -12.44 -5.90
N LEU A 59 3.12 -11.17 -5.58
CA LEU A 59 2.71 -10.15 -6.54
C LEU A 59 3.33 -8.80 -6.19
N LEU A 60 3.86 -8.16 -7.21
CA LEU A 60 4.32 -6.78 -7.16
C LEU A 60 3.58 -5.98 -8.22
N THR A 61 2.95 -4.88 -7.85
CA THR A 61 2.10 -4.10 -8.75
C THR A 61 2.34 -2.60 -8.59
N GLU A 62 2.29 -1.88 -9.70
CA GLU A 62 2.26 -0.42 -9.66
C GLU A 62 0.85 0.06 -9.27
N CYS A 63 0.79 0.93 -8.27
CA CYS A 63 -0.46 1.50 -7.81
C CYS A 63 -0.24 2.91 -7.26
N ASP A 64 -0.54 3.91 -8.06
CA ASP A 64 -0.73 5.26 -7.58
C ASP A 64 -2.12 5.35 -6.94
N VAL A 65 -2.18 5.56 -5.64
CA VAL A 65 -3.46 5.58 -4.89
C VAL A 65 -4.33 6.82 -5.17
N SER A 66 -3.82 7.77 -5.92
CA SER A 66 -4.59 8.91 -6.45
C SER A 66 -5.30 8.60 -7.78
N ASP A 67 -5.07 7.43 -8.35
CA ASP A 67 -5.65 6.96 -9.59
C ASP A 67 -6.54 5.73 -9.36
N ASP A 68 -7.84 5.91 -9.51
CA ASP A 68 -8.82 4.83 -9.35
C ASP A 68 -8.61 3.68 -10.35
N SER A 69 -8.09 3.97 -11.55
CA SER A 69 -7.77 2.94 -12.54
C SER A 69 -6.62 2.06 -12.07
N ALA A 70 -5.57 2.64 -11.48
CA ALA A 70 -4.45 1.91 -10.92
C ALA A 70 -4.88 1.04 -9.73
N ILE A 71 -5.76 1.56 -8.88
CA ILE A 71 -6.37 0.78 -7.78
C ILE A 71 -7.15 -0.41 -8.32
N ASN A 72 -8.04 -0.20 -9.28
CA ASN A 72 -8.86 -1.25 -9.88
C ASN A 72 -8.01 -2.35 -10.54
N GLU A 73 -6.96 -1.97 -11.27
CA GLU A 73 -6.04 -2.94 -11.90
C GLU A 73 -5.27 -3.75 -10.85
N THR A 74 -4.84 -3.11 -9.77
CA THR A 74 -4.19 -3.80 -8.64
C THR A 74 -5.08 -4.90 -8.07
N PHE A 75 -6.34 -4.60 -7.79
CA PHE A 75 -7.27 -5.60 -7.22
C PHE A 75 -7.70 -6.66 -8.23
N LYS A 76 -7.75 -6.33 -9.52
CA LYS A 76 -7.93 -7.33 -10.58
C LYS A 76 -6.77 -8.32 -10.62
N ASN A 77 -5.53 -7.84 -10.57
CA ASN A 77 -4.35 -8.69 -10.53
C ASN A 77 -4.33 -9.60 -9.29
N LEU A 78 -4.73 -9.07 -8.12
CA LEU A 78 -4.88 -9.87 -6.89
C LEU A 78 -5.96 -10.93 -7.02
N LYS A 79 -7.10 -10.61 -7.63
CA LYS A 79 -8.18 -11.55 -7.90
C LYS A 79 -7.72 -12.71 -8.78
N ASP A 80 -7.03 -12.38 -9.87
CA ASP A 80 -6.51 -13.36 -10.81
C ASP A 80 -5.43 -14.26 -10.18
N LYS A 81 -4.59 -13.69 -9.32
CA LYS A 81 -3.48 -14.40 -8.66
C LYS A 81 -3.93 -15.22 -7.46
N TRP A 82 -4.76 -14.65 -6.60
CA TRP A 82 -5.10 -15.21 -5.29
C TRP A 82 -6.56 -15.64 -5.13
N GLY A 83 -7.48 -14.98 -5.83
CA GLY A 83 -8.92 -15.21 -5.71
C GLY A 83 -9.57 -14.65 -4.45
N HIS A 84 -8.81 -14.44 -3.38
CA HIS A 84 -9.27 -13.84 -2.12
C HIS A 84 -8.15 -13.04 -1.46
N LEU A 85 -8.51 -12.26 -0.46
CA LEU A 85 -7.61 -11.39 0.30
C LEU A 85 -7.99 -11.44 1.79
N ASP A 86 -7.01 -11.59 2.66
CA ASP A 86 -7.22 -11.61 4.12
C ASP A 86 -6.97 -10.27 4.79
N GLY A 87 -6.28 -9.36 4.12
CA GLY A 87 -6.03 -8.02 4.66
C GLY A 87 -5.39 -7.05 3.69
N VAL A 88 -5.62 -5.78 3.93
CA VAL A 88 -4.96 -4.66 3.25
C VAL A 88 -4.28 -3.78 4.30
N VAL A 89 -3.01 -3.51 4.11
CA VAL A 89 -2.26 -2.53 4.90
C VAL A 89 -2.14 -1.24 4.09
N HIS A 90 -2.77 -0.19 4.59
CA HIS A 90 -2.63 1.16 4.05
C HIS A 90 -1.56 1.92 4.84
N ALA A 91 -0.37 2.02 4.28
CA ALA A 91 0.75 2.74 4.88
C ALA A 91 1.22 3.87 3.95
N VAL A 92 0.28 4.69 3.52
CA VAL A 92 0.48 5.81 2.59
C VAL A 92 0.20 7.12 3.28
N GLY A 93 1.12 8.06 3.11
CA GLY A 93 0.95 9.45 3.51
C GLY A 93 1.77 10.35 2.60
N PHE A 94 1.19 11.48 2.22
CA PHE A 94 1.85 12.47 1.39
C PHE A 94 1.31 13.87 1.71
N ALA A 95 2.21 14.83 1.68
CA ALA A 95 1.88 16.26 1.58
C ALA A 95 2.88 16.93 0.65
N PRO A 96 2.47 17.96 -0.12
CA PRO A 96 3.41 18.76 -0.90
C PRO A 96 4.49 19.37 -0.02
N GLY A 97 5.75 19.39 -0.50
CA GLY A 97 6.89 19.83 0.32
C GLY A 97 6.76 21.25 0.86
N ASN A 98 6.15 22.16 0.11
CA ASN A 98 5.89 23.53 0.56
C ASN A 98 4.87 23.63 1.72
N GLU A 99 4.04 22.61 1.92
CA GLU A 99 3.10 22.53 3.05
C GLU A 99 3.81 22.10 4.35
N LEU A 100 5.01 21.54 4.24
CA LEU A 100 5.80 21.00 5.34
C LEU A 100 6.96 21.92 5.76
N ASP A 101 7.12 23.07 5.10
CA ASP A 101 8.21 24.00 5.36
C ASP A 101 7.73 25.20 6.19
N GLY A 102 8.41 25.43 7.29
CA GLY A 102 8.11 26.54 8.20
C GLY A 102 6.99 26.23 9.21
N ASN A 103 6.29 27.29 9.59
CA ASN A 103 5.17 27.18 10.55
C ASN A 103 3.95 26.56 9.86
N PHE A 104 3.37 25.54 10.47
CA PHE A 104 2.22 24.83 9.94
C PHE A 104 1.04 25.75 9.55
N VAL A 105 0.73 26.73 10.40
CA VAL A 105 -0.40 27.65 10.15
C VAL A 105 -0.16 28.54 8.94
N ASP A 106 1.09 28.95 8.74
CA ASP A 106 1.45 29.85 7.64
C ASP A 106 1.72 29.09 6.33
N ALA A 107 2.29 27.89 6.43
CA ALA A 107 2.64 27.06 5.28
C ALA A 107 1.43 26.36 4.64
N SER A 108 0.42 26.04 5.44
CA SER A 108 -0.74 25.25 4.96
C SER A 108 -1.63 26.07 4.03
N THR A 109 -1.89 25.49 2.86
CA THR A 109 -2.83 26.03 1.88
C THR A 109 -4.05 25.11 1.72
N ARG A 110 -5.16 25.66 1.23
CA ARG A 110 -6.36 24.87 0.92
C ARG A 110 -6.09 23.79 -0.13
N GLU A 111 -5.32 24.14 -1.15
CA GLU A 111 -4.94 23.22 -2.24
C GLU A 111 -4.01 22.11 -1.72
N GLY A 112 -2.95 22.46 -1.00
CA GLY A 112 -2.02 21.48 -0.45
C GLY A 112 -2.67 20.56 0.57
N PHE A 113 -3.57 21.10 1.40
CA PHE A 113 -4.38 20.28 2.32
C PHE A 113 -5.28 19.31 1.57
N ALA A 114 -5.95 19.75 0.48
CA ALA A 114 -6.79 18.89 -0.32
C ALA A 114 -5.99 17.74 -0.97
N ILE A 115 -4.80 18.01 -1.50
CA ILE A 115 -3.89 17.01 -2.07
C ILE A 115 -3.46 16.01 -0.99
N ALA A 116 -3.01 16.50 0.17
CA ALA A 116 -2.59 15.64 1.27
C ALA A 116 -3.73 14.75 1.77
N HIS A 117 -4.93 15.27 1.86
CA HIS A 117 -6.13 14.55 2.30
C HIS A 117 -6.58 13.51 1.28
N ASP A 118 -6.53 13.82 -0.01
CA ASP A 118 -6.84 12.89 -1.09
C ASP A 118 -5.91 11.65 -1.06
N ILE A 119 -4.60 11.90 -1.06
CA ILE A 119 -3.61 10.81 -1.11
C ILE A 119 -3.51 10.05 0.20
N SER A 120 -3.59 10.73 1.35
CA SER A 120 -3.36 10.09 2.66
C SER A 120 -4.61 9.52 3.30
N VAL A 121 -5.79 10.04 2.99
CA VAL A 121 -7.05 9.66 3.66
C VAL A 121 -8.04 9.03 2.69
N PHE A 122 -8.40 9.70 1.60
CA PHE A 122 -9.37 9.16 0.66
C PHE A 122 -8.92 7.84 0.04
N SER A 123 -7.63 7.69 -0.22
CA SER A 123 -7.06 6.44 -0.73
C SER A 123 -7.35 5.23 0.15
N PHE A 124 -7.47 5.40 1.47
CA PHE A 124 -7.89 4.33 2.37
C PHE A 124 -9.32 3.86 2.04
N ILE A 125 -10.23 4.79 1.81
CA ILE A 125 -11.62 4.48 1.43
C ILE A 125 -11.65 3.79 0.06
N ALA A 126 -10.87 4.31 -0.90
CA ALA A 126 -10.79 3.75 -2.25
C ALA A 126 -10.27 2.30 -2.26
N LEU A 127 -9.20 2.03 -1.50
CA LEU A 127 -8.66 0.69 -1.33
C LEU A 127 -9.64 -0.25 -0.62
N ALA A 128 -10.30 0.21 0.44
CA ALA A 128 -11.30 -0.57 1.14
C ALA A 128 -12.49 -0.94 0.24
N LYS A 129 -12.95 0.02 -0.59
CA LYS A 129 -14.01 -0.22 -1.57
C LYS A 129 -13.59 -1.26 -2.61
N ALA A 130 -12.40 -1.11 -3.19
CA ALA A 130 -11.90 -2.02 -4.22
C ALA A 130 -11.61 -3.43 -3.69
N SER A 131 -11.21 -3.56 -2.43
CA SER A 131 -10.91 -4.85 -1.80
C SER A 131 -12.13 -5.66 -1.41
N ARG A 132 -13.29 -5.03 -1.26
CA ARG A 132 -14.50 -5.63 -0.66
C ARG A 132 -14.89 -7.00 -1.22
N GLU A 133 -14.85 -7.15 -2.55
CA GLU A 133 -15.22 -8.41 -3.20
C GLU A 133 -14.23 -9.57 -2.97
N LEU A 134 -13.00 -9.25 -2.59
CA LEU A 134 -11.95 -10.22 -2.33
C LEU A 134 -11.81 -10.59 -0.86
N MET A 135 -12.35 -9.75 0.04
CA MET A 135 -12.27 -9.94 1.48
C MET A 135 -13.02 -11.19 1.92
N THR A 136 -12.42 -11.92 2.85
CA THR A 136 -13.04 -13.06 3.53
C THR A 136 -13.81 -12.60 4.77
N ASP A 137 -14.63 -13.47 5.36
CA ASP A 137 -15.39 -13.17 6.58
C ASP A 137 -14.52 -12.83 7.80
N ARG A 138 -13.21 -13.08 7.70
CA ARG A 138 -12.22 -12.80 8.76
C ARG A 138 -11.10 -11.87 8.32
N SER A 139 -11.37 -11.08 7.30
CA SER A 139 -10.41 -10.08 6.77
C SER A 139 -10.45 -8.80 7.59
#